data_b6327f708cc2cefe8a1ddff6e77b0149
#
_entry.id   b6327f708cc2cefe8a1ddff6e77b0149
#
_cell.length_a   1.000
_cell.length_b   1.000
_cell.length_c   1.000
_cell.angle_alpha   90.00
_cell.angle_beta   90.00
_cell.angle_gamma   90.00
#
_symmetry.space_group_name_H-M   'P 1'
#
loop_
_entity.id
_entity.type
_entity.pdbx_description
1 polymer ?
#
loop_
_entity_poly.entity_id
_entity_poly.type
_entity_poly.pdbx_seq_one_letter_code
_entity_poly.pdbx_strand_id
1 'polypeptide(L)' 'MFKIVNRYGKSVTVVMRMEEKTLFTSEVLANIVCKFLNTKKTKPDWLVNNFDVVACKPYMVEKV' A
#
# COMPACT_ATOMS: atom_id res chain seq x y z
N MET A 1 14.68 -2.57 2.75
CA MET A 1 13.25 -2.44 3.05
C MET A 1 12.53 -1.72 1.93
N PHE A 2 11.25 -1.96 1.80
CA PHE A 2 10.40 -1.35 0.76
C PHE A 2 9.16 -0.78 1.41
N LYS A 3 8.64 0.31 0.86
CA LYS A 3 7.36 0.87 1.28
C LYS A 3 6.50 1.15 0.06
N ILE A 4 5.21 1.26 0.27
CA ILE A 4 4.26 1.64 -0.77
C ILE A 4 3.81 3.07 -0.45
N VAL A 5 3.83 3.93 -1.45
CA VAL A 5 3.37 5.31 -1.31
C VAL A 5 2.26 5.58 -2.30
N ASN A 6 1.36 6.50 -1.94
CA ASN A 6 0.34 6.96 -2.87
C ASN A 6 0.89 8.08 -3.77
N ARG A 7 0.05 8.62 -4.64
CA ARG A 7 0.47 9.69 -5.57
C ARG A 7 1.00 10.94 -4.87
N TYR A 8 0.63 11.14 -3.60
CA TYR A 8 1.06 12.29 -2.81
C TYR A 8 2.29 12.00 -1.97
N GLY A 9 2.90 10.84 -2.13
CA GLY A 9 4.08 10.44 -1.37
C GLY A 9 3.79 9.94 0.04
N LYS A 10 2.52 9.75 0.41
CA LYS A 10 2.16 9.22 1.73
C LYS A 10 2.34 7.71 1.77
N SER A 11 2.98 7.22 2.83
CA SER A 11 3.17 5.79 3.04
C SER A 11 1.85 5.10 3.31
N VAL A 12 1.69 3.92 2.74
CA VAL A 12 0.53 3.05 2.92
C VAL A 12 0.83 2.10 4.07
N THR A 13 -0.13 1.95 4.99
CA THR A 13 -0.07 0.97 6.07
C THR A 13 -1.16 -0.07 5.87
N VAL A 14 -0.78 -1.33 5.90
CA VAL A 14 -1.71 -2.44 5.68
C VAL A 14 -1.69 -3.40 6.87
N VAL A 15 -2.76 -4.16 7.05
CA VAL A 15 -2.83 -5.22 8.05
C VAL A 15 -2.53 -6.55 7.37
N MET A 16 -1.51 -7.25 7.87
CA MET A 16 -1.16 -8.60 7.41
C MET A 16 -0.89 -9.46 8.62
N ARG A 17 -1.56 -10.62 8.68
CA ARG A 17 -1.41 -11.56 9.80
C ARG A 17 -1.62 -10.87 11.15
N MET A 18 -2.66 -10.04 11.22
CA MET A 18 -3.04 -9.28 12.42
C MET A 18 -2.01 -8.24 12.88
N GLU A 19 -1.07 -7.88 12.01
CA GLU A 19 -0.07 -6.85 12.28
C GLU A 19 -0.16 -5.73 11.26
N GLU A 20 0.04 -4.50 11.72
CA GLU A 20 0.15 -3.36 10.82
C GLU A 20 1.55 -3.31 10.23
N LYS A 21 1.61 -3.15 8.91
CA LYS A 21 2.87 -3.07 8.17
C LYS A 21 2.90 -1.83 7.30
N THR A 22 3.97 -1.06 7.46
CA THR A 22 4.29 0.05 6.56
C THR A 22 5.55 -0.28 5.75
N LEU A 23 6.46 -1.06 6.32
CA LEU A 23 7.69 -1.48 5.65
C LEU A 23 7.63 -2.97 5.33
N PHE A 24 8.13 -3.32 4.16
CA PHE A 24 8.16 -4.69 3.65
C PHE A 24 9.62 -5.09 3.43
N THR A 25 9.98 -6.30 3.85
CA THR A 25 11.31 -6.86 3.54
C THR A 25 11.34 -7.46 2.14
N SER A 26 10.20 -7.92 1.65
CA SER A 26 10.07 -8.55 0.35
C SER A 26 9.58 -7.54 -0.69
N GLU A 27 10.38 -7.29 -1.71
CA GLU A 27 9.99 -6.45 -2.84
C GLU A 27 8.81 -7.07 -3.60
N VAL A 28 8.83 -8.38 -3.76
CA VAL A 28 7.76 -9.10 -4.46
C VAL A 28 6.42 -8.89 -3.75
N LEU A 29 6.41 -9.02 -2.42
CA LEU A 29 5.19 -8.81 -1.64
C LEU A 29 4.73 -7.36 -1.73
N ALA A 30 5.65 -6.40 -1.62
CA ALA A 30 5.30 -4.98 -1.76
C ALA A 30 4.68 -4.70 -3.13
N ASN A 31 5.23 -5.29 -4.19
CA ASN A 31 4.70 -5.13 -5.55
C ASN A 31 3.31 -5.74 -5.69
N ILE A 32 3.05 -6.88 -5.08
CA ILE A 32 1.73 -7.53 -5.11
C ILE A 32 0.69 -6.65 -4.43
N VAL A 33 0.99 -6.15 -3.22
CA VAL A 33 0.08 -5.29 -2.48
C VAL A 33 -0.16 -3.98 -3.25
N CYS A 34 0.89 -3.39 -3.81
CA CYS A 34 0.80 -2.18 -4.61
C CYS A 34 -0.11 -2.39 -5.83
N LYS A 35 0.03 -3.51 -6.52
CA LYS A 35 -0.81 -3.85 -7.65
C LYS A 35 -2.28 -3.98 -7.25
N PHE A 36 -2.56 -4.62 -6.13
CA PHE A 36 -3.93 -4.70 -5.62
C PHE A 36 -4.51 -3.31 -5.37
N LEU A 37 -3.76 -2.43 -4.73
CA LEU A 37 -4.23 -1.06 -4.46
C LEU A 37 -4.55 -0.32 -5.77
N ASN A 38 -3.72 -0.49 -6.78
CA ASN A 38 -3.92 0.17 -8.08
C ASN A 38 -5.12 -0.38 -8.84
N THR A 39 -5.61 -1.57 -8.49
CA THR A 39 -6.78 -2.18 -9.14
C THR A 39 -8.07 -2.02 -8.35
N LYS A 40 -7.99 -1.64 -7.07
CA LYS A 40 -9.17 -1.48 -6.22
C LYS A 40 -9.95 -0.22 -6.58
N LYS A 41 -11.26 -0.29 -6.44
CA LYS A 41 -12.16 0.86 -6.62
C LYS A 41 -12.69 1.39 -5.30
N THR A 42 -12.59 0.58 -4.23
CA THR A 42 -13.01 0.95 -2.89
C THR A 42 -11.91 0.56 -1.92
N LYS A 43 -11.93 1.16 -0.73
CA LYS A 43 -10.94 0.86 0.31
C LYS A 43 -11.05 -0.60 0.75
N PRO A 44 -9.99 -1.41 0.61
CA PRO A 44 -10.01 -2.78 1.14
C PRO A 44 -9.92 -2.77 2.67
N ASP A 45 -10.43 -3.82 3.30
CA ASP A 45 -10.45 -3.92 4.76
C ASP A 45 -9.05 -3.92 5.39
N TRP A 46 -8.07 -4.43 4.65
CA TRP A 46 -6.69 -4.52 5.15
C TRP A 46 -5.90 -3.21 5.03
N LEU A 47 -6.45 -2.18 4.41
CA LEU A 47 -5.81 -0.87 4.34
C LEU A 47 -6.15 -0.08 5.59
N VAL A 48 -5.13 0.33 6.35
CA VAL A 48 -5.32 1.08 7.60
C VAL A 48 -5.66 2.54 7.34
N ASN A 49 -5.01 3.13 6.34
CA ASN A 49 -5.20 4.55 6.01
C ASN A 49 -6.62 4.83 5.53
N ASN A 50 -7.12 6.03 5.81
CA ASN A 50 -8.41 6.50 5.34
C ASN A 50 -8.30 7.25 4.01
N PHE A 51 -7.56 6.67 3.07
CA PHE A 51 -7.44 7.24 1.73
C PHE A 51 -8.69 6.99 0.90
N ASP A 52 -9.00 7.94 0.03
CA ASP A 52 -9.80 7.61 -1.14
C ASP A 52 -8.89 6.83 -2.08
N VAL A 53 -9.10 5.51 -2.16
CA VAL A 53 -8.18 4.62 -2.88
C VAL A 53 -8.01 5.02 -4.34
N VAL A 54 -9.10 5.43 -4.99
CA VAL A 54 -9.04 5.81 -6.41
C VAL A 54 -8.34 7.16 -6.59
N ALA A 55 -8.69 8.14 -5.77
CA ALA A 55 -8.13 9.50 -5.87
C ALA A 55 -6.63 9.52 -5.54
N CYS A 56 -6.15 8.56 -4.76
CA CYS A 56 -4.73 8.48 -4.36
C CYS A 56 -3.86 7.64 -5.30
N LYS A 57 -4.44 7.10 -6.38
CA LYS A 57 -3.66 6.38 -7.40
C LYS A 57 -2.82 7.36 -8.23
N PRO A 58 -1.68 6.92 -8.75
CA PRO A 58 -1.12 5.58 -8.64
C PRO A 58 -0.35 5.37 -7.34
N TYR A 59 -0.31 4.12 -6.89
CA TYR A 59 0.54 3.68 -5.80
C TYR A 59 1.83 3.14 -6.37
N MET A 60 2.94 3.36 -5.66
CA MET A 60 4.27 2.96 -6.12
C MET A 60 5.05 2.34 -4.98
N VAL A 61 5.94 1.41 -5.31
CA VAL A 61 6.89 0.83 -4.36
C VAL A 61 8.16 1.67 -4.38
N GLU A 62 8.63 2.03 -3.20
CA GLU A 62 9.90 2.75 -3.02
C GLU A 62 10.82 1.93 -2.15
N LYS A 63 12.10 1.93 -2.49
CA LYS A 63 13.13 1.34 -1.65
C LYS A 63 13.51 2.32 -0.56
N VAL A 64 13.55 1.81 0.66
CA VAL A 64 13.93 2.59 1.85
C VAL A 64 15.38 2.32 2.21
#